data_461e1be8f9d66aa947af917c2df7ecee
#
_entry.id   461e1be8f9d66aa947af917c2df7ecee
#
_cell.length_a   1.000
_cell.length_b   1.000
_cell.length_c   1.000
_cell.angle_alpha   90.00
_cell.angle_beta   90.00
_cell.angle_gamma   90.00
#
_symmetry.space_group_name_H-M   'P 1'
#
loop_
_entity.id
_entity.type
_entity.pdbx_description
1 polymer ?
#
loop_
_entity_poly.entity_id
_entity_poly.type
_entity_poly.pdbx_seq_one_letter_code
_entity_poly.pdbx_strand_id
1 'polypeptide(L)'
;MTIQEMRDKKKEMGYTYAQIADLSGVPLGTVQKIFSGETESPRYDTILALEQLFRDIPVVRESSSYKSGSRYERNGSYTLDDYYALPDEQRVELIDGYFFDMYSPTFGHQSIGGEIHRQIANYIMEHGGSCRPFIAPVDVQLDCDNRTMVQPDVGIVCDPDKIKRFGIYGAPDFLVEVISPSTKKRDFTLKLSKYMEAGVREYWILDFMQKRILVYYFESDVYPVIYGFDQPVPVNIYNGDLKIDFSNIAKWLDEGME
;
A
#
# COMPACT_ATOMS: atom_id res chain seq x y z
N MET A 1 -13.71 11.87 -20.31
CA MET A 1 -13.01 12.88 -19.48
C MET A 1 -12.05 13.66 -20.36
N THR A 2 -11.98 14.98 -20.20
CA THR A 2 -11.03 15.82 -20.94
C THR A 2 -9.63 15.74 -20.32
N ILE A 3 -8.59 16.08 -21.11
CA ILE A 3 -7.21 16.13 -20.60
C ILE A 3 -7.09 17.16 -19.47
N GLN A 4 -7.86 18.26 -19.55
CA GLN A 4 -7.86 19.28 -18.48
C GLN A 4 -8.45 18.71 -17.18
N GLU A 5 -9.55 17.98 -17.24
CA GLU A 5 -10.14 17.30 -16.08
C GLU A 5 -9.16 16.27 -15.47
N MET A 6 -8.39 15.57 -16.31
CA MET A 6 -7.34 14.66 -15.84
C MET A 6 -6.19 15.41 -15.15
N ARG A 7 -5.79 16.60 -15.64
CA ARG A 7 -4.78 17.45 -14.99
C ARG A 7 -5.23 17.94 -13.62
N ASP A 8 -6.49 18.33 -13.52
CA ASP A 8 -7.06 18.82 -12.26
C ASP A 8 -7.13 17.68 -11.25
N LYS A 9 -7.59 16.50 -11.68
CA LYS A 9 -7.57 15.28 -10.84
C LYS A 9 -6.16 14.85 -10.44
N LYS A 10 -5.18 14.94 -11.36
CA LYS A 10 -3.78 14.67 -11.02
C LYS A 10 -3.30 15.55 -9.86
N LYS A 11 -3.65 16.85 -9.87
CA LYS A 11 -3.29 17.80 -8.79
C LYS A 11 -4.00 17.44 -7.49
N GLU A 12 -5.31 17.15 -7.56
CA GLU A 12 -6.12 16.77 -6.40
C GLU A 12 -5.58 15.49 -5.73
N MET A 13 -5.04 14.57 -6.53
CA MET A 13 -4.59 13.25 -6.10
C MET A 13 -3.08 13.19 -5.80
N GLY A 14 -2.36 14.27 -6.04
CA GLY A 14 -0.91 14.31 -5.86
C GLY A 14 -0.10 13.37 -6.76
N TYR A 15 -0.71 12.82 -7.84
CA TYR A 15 -0.01 11.88 -8.70
C TYR A 15 1.12 12.52 -9.48
N THR A 16 2.26 11.84 -9.50
CA THR A 16 3.37 12.14 -10.40
C THR A 16 3.12 11.58 -11.79
N TYR A 17 3.82 12.07 -12.79
CA TYR A 17 3.77 11.48 -14.14
C TYR A 17 4.25 10.03 -14.16
N ALA A 18 5.22 9.68 -13.31
CA ALA A 18 5.71 8.31 -13.19
C ALA A 18 4.62 7.37 -12.64
N GLN A 19 3.91 7.77 -11.59
CA GLN A 19 2.79 7.00 -11.04
C GLN A 19 1.65 6.84 -12.06
N ILE A 20 1.31 7.91 -12.79
CA ILE A 20 0.30 7.84 -13.85
C ILE A 20 0.73 6.87 -14.94
N ALA A 21 2.00 6.92 -15.38
CA ALA A 21 2.54 6.02 -16.39
C ALA A 21 2.44 4.57 -15.93
N ASP A 22 2.84 4.32 -14.70
CA ASP A 22 2.85 3.00 -14.10
C ASP A 22 1.45 2.41 -13.92
N LEU A 23 0.52 3.19 -13.37
CA LEU A 23 -0.86 2.75 -13.11
C LEU A 23 -1.70 2.61 -14.39
N SER A 24 -1.44 3.44 -15.41
CA SER A 24 -2.18 3.40 -16.69
C SER A 24 -1.56 2.49 -17.74
N GLY A 25 -0.30 2.06 -17.54
CA GLY A 25 0.47 1.34 -18.55
C GLY A 25 0.93 2.21 -19.74
N VAL A 26 0.72 3.53 -19.66
CA VAL A 26 1.14 4.48 -20.71
C VAL A 26 2.60 4.89 -20.47
N PRO A 27 3.49 4.85 -21.49
CA PRO A 27 4.89 5.22 -21.30
C PRO A 27 5.07 6.62 -20.70
N LEU A 28 6.00 6.77 -19.74
CA LEU A 28 6.24 8.02 -19.01
C LEU A 28 6.40 9.24 -19.93
N GLY A 29 7.20 9.12 -20.99
CA GLY A 29 7.39 10.22 -21.96
C GLY A 29 6.11 10.64 -22.67
N THR A 30 5.18 9.69 -22.88
CA THR A 30 3.85 9.98 -23.45
C THR A 30 2.96 10.68 -22.43
N VAL A 31 2.96 10.22 -21.19
CA VAL A 31 2.25 10.88 -20.07
C VAL A 31 2.73 12.32 -19.93
N GLN A 32 4.04 12.54 -19.85
CA GLN A 32 4.62 13.88 -19.73
C GLN A 32 4.16 14.81 -20.86
N LYS A 33 4.22 14.39 -22.13
CA LYS A 33 3.82 15.18 -23.28
C LYS A 33 2.33 15.51 -23.30
N ILE A 34 1.47 14.59 -22.88
CA ILE A 34 0.02 14.82 -22.80
C ILE A 34 -0.29 15.84 -21.68
N PHE A 35 0.29 15.64 -20.51
CA PHE A 35 0.01 16.49 -19.36
C PHE A 35 0.75 17.85 -19.41
N SER A 36 1.86 17.99 -20.16
CA SER A 36 2.49 19.28 -20.44
C SER A 36 1.75 20.08 -21.53
N GLY A 37 0.97 19.42 -22.37
CA GLY A 37 0.28 20.05 -23.49
C GLY A 37 1.07 20.01 -24.80
N GLU A 38 2.22 19.34 -24.85
CA GLU A 38 2.99 19.14 -26.07
C GLU A 38 2.27 18.25 -27.10
N THR A 39 1.35 17.39 -26.64
CA THR A 39 0.53 16.55 -27.50
C THR A 39 -0.92 17.02 -27.43
N GLU A 40 -1.39 17.65 -28.49
CA GLU A 40 -2.77 18.16 -28.59
C GLU A 40 -3.80 17.08 -28.94
N SER A 41 -3.37 16.03 -29.64
CA SER A 41 -4.23 14.92 -30.07
C SER A 41 -3.60 13.57 -29.79
N PRO A 42 -3.63 13.08 -28.55
CA PRO A 42 -3.15 11.75 -28.21
C PRO A 42 -4.00 10.66 -28.89
N ARG A 43 -3.42 9.47 -29.07
CA ARG A 43 -4.15 8.31 -29.60
C ARG A 43 -5.32 7.94 -28.69
N TYR A 44 -6.42 7.50 -29.26
CA TYR A 44 -7.64 7.13 -28.55
C TYR A 44 -7.38 6.09 -27.43
N ASP A 45 -6.61 5.04 -27.72
CA ASP A 45 -6.27 4.01 -26.73
C ASP A 45 -5.47 4.57 -25.54
N THR A 46 -4.59 5.54 -25.80
CA THR A 46 -3.82 6.23 -24.75
C THR A 46 -4.73 7.08 -23.85
N ILE A 47 -5.66 7.82 -24.48
CA ILE A 47 -6.65 8.60 -23.72
C ILE A 47 -7.53 7.68 -22.88
N LEU A 48 -7.97 6.57 -23.47
CA LEU A 48 -8.83 5.61 -22.75
C LEU A 48 -8.13 5.01 -21.53
N ALA A 49 -6.85 4.62 -21.67
CA ALA A 49 -6.06 4.09 -20.57
C ALA A 49 -5.86 5.12 -19.44
N LEU A 50 -5.56 6.38 -19.80
CA LEU A 50 -5.47 7.48 -18.82
C LEU A 50 -6.83 7.79 -18.20
N GLU A 51 -7.88 7.81 -19.00
CA GLU A 51 -9.25 8.07 -18.53
C GLU A 51 -9.74 6.99 -17.56
N GLN A 52 -9.43 5.73 -17.79
CA GLN A 52 -9.72 4.62 -16.88
C GLN A 52 -9.07 4.85 -15.53
N LEU A 53 -7.80 5.23 -15.49
CA LEU A 53 -7.10 5.56 -14.25
C LEU A 53 -7.86 6.62 -13.44
N PHE A 54 -8.31 7.70 -14.08
CA PHE A 54 -8.98 8.80 -13.39
C PHE A 54 -10.49 8.62 -13.20
N ARG A 55 -11.14 7.70 -13.91
CA ARG A 55 -12.57 7.35 -13.71
C ARG A 55 -12.76 6.40 -12.54
N ASP A 56 -11.83 5.46 -12.36
CA ASP A 56 -11.95 4.39 -11.36
C ASP A 56 -11.46 4.83 -9.97
N ILE A 57 -10.96 6.05 -9.84
CA ILE A 57 -10.56 6.59 -8.55
C ILE A 57 -11.65 7.54 -8.06
N PRO A 58 -12.40 7.17 -7.02
CA PRO A 58 -13.31 8.11 -6.38
C PRO A 58 -12.47 9.19 -5.72
N VAL A 59 -12.64 10.44 -6.20
CA VAL A 59 -12.28 11.61 -5.38
C VAL A 59 -13.09 11.49 -4.10
N VAL A 60 -12.43 11.43 -2.96
CA VAL A 60 -13.07 11.55 -1.66
C VAL A 60 -13.58 13.00 -1.54
N ARG A 61 -14.69 13.29 -2.22
CA ARG A 61 -15.61 14.32 -1.77
C ARG A 61 -16.59 13.62 -0.84
N GLU A 62 -16.73 14.17 0.35
CA GLU A 62 -17.88 13.91 1.19
C GLU A 62 -19.13 13.85 0.32
N SER A 63 -19.60 12.70 0.06
CA SER A 63 -20.95 12.22 -0.26
C SER A 63 -20.93 11.08 -1.27
N SER A 64 -21.34 9.93 -0.74
CA SER A 64 -22.14 8.89 -1.39
C SER A 64 -21.56 8.13 -2.57
N SER A 65 -21.53 6.85 -2.33
CA SER A 65 -21.58 5.69 -3.19
C SER A 65 -20.26 5.07 -3.65
N TYR A 66 -19.51 4.49 -2.72
CA TYR A 66 -18.91 3.21 -3.01
C TYR A 66 -20.03 2.18 -3.19
N LYS A 67 -20.41 1.96 -4.44
CA LYS A 67 -21.12 0.75 -4.83
C LYS A 67 -20.11 -0.37 -5.05
N SER A 68 -19.39 -0.80 -4.02
CA SER A 68 -19.27 -2.23 -3.81
C SER A 68 -20.65 -2.64 -3.29
N GLY A 69 -21.14 -3.82 -3.64
CA GLY A 69 -22.35 -4.34 -3.01
C GLY A 69 -22.05 -4.50 -1.53
N SER A 70 -22.06 -3.40 -0.77
CA SER A 70 -21.54 -3.38 0.57
C SER A 70 -22.59 -4.00 1.47
N ARG A 71 -22.22 -5.16 2.00
CA ARG A 71 -22.78 -5.84 3.15
C ARG A 71 -22.97 -4.88 4.35
N TYR A 72 -22.36 -3.70 4.30
CA TYR A 72 -22.27 -2.74 5.40
C TYR A 72 -23.13 -1.51 5.14
N GLU A 73 -24.15 -1.31 5.98
CA GLU A 73 -25.16 -0.25 5.82
C GLU A 73 -24.68 1.12 6.35
N ARG A 74 -23.75 1.12 7.34
CA ARG A 74 -23.29 2.33 8.04
C ARG A 74 -21.89 2.80 7.63
N ASN A 75 -21.58 2.70 6.35
CA ASN A 75 -20.28 3.12 5.82
C ASN A 75 -19.87 4.53 6.28
N GLY A 76 -18.62 4.67 6.80
CA GLY A 76 -18.07 5.91 7.34
C GLY A 76 -18.47 6.21 8.79
N SER A 77 -19.24 5.33 9.45
CA SER A 77 -19.64 5.51 10.86
C SER A 77 -19.36 4.30 11.76
N TYR A 78 -18.65 3.28 11.25
CA TYR A 78 -18.23 2.15 12.06
C TYR A 78 -17.09 2.52 12.99
N THR A 79 -17.06 1.86 14.15
CA THR A 79 -16.06 2.06 15.19
C THR A 79 -15.34 0.77 15.51
N LEU A 80 -14.32 0.83 16.38
CA LEU A 80 -13.64 -0.35 16.90
C LEU A 80 -14.60 -1.28 17.69
N ASP A 81 -15.61 -0.74 18.35
CA ASP A 81 -16.62 -1.56 19.00
C ASP A 81 -17.39 -2.40 17.97
N ASP A 82 -17.73 -1.81 16.82
CA ASP A 82 -18.33 -2.54 15.71
C ASP A 82 -17.35 -3.58 15.12
N TYR A 83 -16.05 -3.23 15.01
CA TYR A 83 -14.99 -4.12 14.53
C TYR A 83 -14.87 -5.36 15.41
N TYR A 84 -14.77 -5.19 16.72
CA TYR A 84 -14.66 -6.29 17.68
C TYR A 84 -15.98 -7.06 17.91
N ALA A 85 -17.11 -6.52 17.49
CA ALA A 85 -18.40 -7.21 17.51
C ALA A 85 -18.64 -8.12 16.29
N LEU A 86 -17.76 -8.08 15.28
CA LEU A 86 -17.86 -8.98 14.12
C LEU A 86 -17.58 -10.44 14.53
N PRO A 87 -18.22 -11.41 13.86
CA PRO A 87 -17.88 -12.82 14.03
C PRO A 87 -16.39 -13.09 13.70
N ASP A 88 -15.76 -14.01 14.44
CA ASP A 88 -14.35 -14.36 14.28
C ASP A 88 -13.97 -14.80 12.85
N GLU A 89 -14.93 -15.36 12.12
CA GLU A 89 -14.74 -15.79 10.72
C GLU A 89 -14.73 -14.62 9.73
N GLN A 90 -15.21 -13.45 10.16
CA GLN A 90 -15.30 -12.27 9.31
C GLN A 90 -14.09 -11.38 9.48
N ARG A 91 -13.12 -11.52 8.57
CA ARG A 91 -11.93 -10.69 8.55
C ARG A 91 -12.16 -9.42 7.75
N VAL A 92 -11.93 -8.28 8.37
CA VAL A 92 -12.03 -6.95 7.75
C VAL A 92 -10.90 -6.04 8.23
N GLU A 93 -10.62 -5.01 7.46
CA GLU A 93 -9.98 -3.79 7.95
C GLU A 93 -11.04 -2.72 8.16
N LEU A 94 -10.84 -1.88 9.15
CA LEU A 94 -11.62 -0.67 9.39
C LEU A 94 -10.75 0.54 9.06
N ILE A 95 -11.17 1.38 8.10
CA ILE A 95 -10.41 2.58 7.73
C ILE A 95 -11.40 3.76 7.66
N ASP A 96 -11.20 4.76 8.50
CA ASP A 96 -12.05 5.95 8.64
C ASP A 96 -13.53 5.63 8.84
N GLY A 97 -13.83 4.51 9.53
CA GLY A 97 -15.19 4.06 9.77
C GLY A 97 -15.82 3.30 8.60
N TYR A 98 -15.03 2.83 7.63
CA TYR A 98 -15.45 1.95 6.54
C TYR A 98 -14.87 0.57 6.73
N PHE A 99 -15.69 -0.48 6.61
CA PHE A 99 -15.20 -1.85 6.58
C PHE A 99 -14.79 -2.27 5.17
N PHE A 100 -13.64 -2.94 5.12
CA PHE A 100 -13.09 -3.54 3.90
C PHE A 100 -12.87 -5.03 4.13
N ASP A 101 -13.61 -5.89 3.43
CA ASP A 101 -13.42 -7.34 3.53
C ASP A 101 -11.99 -7.73 3.16
N MET A 102 -11.43 -8.65 3.96
CA MET A 102 -10.16 -9.31 3.71
C MET A 102 -10.39 -10.73 3.23
N TYR A 103 -9.66 -11.13 2.22
CA TYR A 103 -9.69 -12.50 1.71
C TYR A 103 -8.48 -13.28 2.22
N SER A 104 -8.59 -14.60 2.24
CA SER A 104 -7.44 -15.45 2.54
C SER A 104 -6.35 -15.22 1.50
N PRO A 105 -5.11 -14.93 1.92
CA PRO A 105 -4.01 -14.74 0.99
C PRO A 105 -3.67 -16.04 0.28
N THR A 106 -3.07 -15.95 -0.91
CA THR A 106 -2.52 -17.11 -1.61
C THR A 106 -1.25 -17.60 -0.90
N PHE A 107 -0.84 -18.84 -1.22
CA PHE A 107 0.41 -19.40 -0.71
C PHE A 107 1.61 -18.50 -1.08
N GLY A 108 1.67 -18.02 -2.35
CA GLY A 108 2.72 -17.13 -2.82
C GLY A 108 2.78 -15.81 -2.03
N HIS A 109 1.64 -15.17 -1.81
CA HIS A 109 1.54 -13.95 -1.01
C HIS A 109 2.11 -14.15 0.40
N GLN A 110 1.73 -15.24 1.10
CA GLN A 110 2.22 -15.54 2.43
C GLN A 110 3.72 -15.90 2.46
N SER A 111 4.20 -16.64 1.46
CA SER A 111 5.61 -17.00 1.37
C SER A 111 6.50 -15.77 1.16
N ILE A 112 6.04 -14.82 0.35
CA ILE A 112 6.74 -13.55 0.11
C ILE A 112 6.81 -12.73 1.41
N GLY A 113 5.69 -12.52 2.08
CA GLY A 113 5.65 -11.81 3.36
C GLY A 113 6.52 -12.49 4.42
N GLY A 114 6.47 -13.82 4.49
CA GLY A 114 7.29 -14.62 5.39
C GLY A 114 8.79 -14.48 5.15
N GLU A 115 9.24 -14.46 3.89
CA GLU A 115 10.64 -14.30 3.55
C GLU A 115 11.15 -12.88 3.87
N ILE A 116 10.37 -11.85 3.59
CA ILE A 116 10.70 -10.47 3.99
C ILE A 116 10.80 -10.37 5.52
N HIS A 117 9.79 -10.87 6.23
CA HIS A 117 9.80 -10.89 7.69
C HIS A 117 11.02 -11.64 8.27
N ARG A 118 11.38 -12.80 7.69
CA ARG A 118 12.54 -13.58 8.12
C ARG A 118 13.84 -12.77 8.00
N GLN A 119 14.06 -12.07 6.89
CA GLN A 119 15.25 -11.26 6.69
C GLN A 119 15.32 -10.09 7.67
N ILE A 120 14.19 -9.40 7.90
CA ILE A 120 14.09 -8.33 8.90
C ILE A 120 14.36 -8.85 10.31
N ALA A 121 13.72 -9.99 10.67
CA ALA A 121 13.88 -10.58 12.00
C ALA A 121 15.33 -11.01 12.26
N ASN A 122 16.00 -11.63 11.30
CA ASN A 122 17.41 -12.00 11.41
C ASN A 122 18.28 -10.77 11.65
N TYR A 123 18.09 -9.73 10.84
CA TYR A 123 18.87 -8.48 11.00
C TYR A 123 18.69 -7.88 12.40
N ILE A 124 17.44 -7.76 12.87
CA ILE A 124 17.15 -7.20 14.20
C ILE A 124 17.75 -8.09 15.32
N MET A 125 17.69 -9.40 15.18
CA MET A 125 18.29 -10.33 16.16
C MET A 125 19.80 -10.20 16.21
N GLU A 126 20.46 -10.00 15.09
CA GLU A 126 21.93 -9.87 14.99
C GLU A 126 22.44 -8.51 15.52
N HIS A 127 21.70 -7.44 15.25
CA HIS A 127 22.12 -6.08 15.61
C HIS A 127 21.53 -5.56 16.93
N GLY A 128 20.49 -6.23 17.44
CA GLY A 128 19.81 -5.82 18.67
C GLY A 128 18.93 -4.57 18.49
N GLY A 129 18.56 -3.94 19.59
CA GLY A 129 17.73 -2.73 19.61
C GLY A 129 16.29 -2.98 20.06
N SER A 130 15.48 -1.91 20.05
CA SER A 130 14.10 -1.92 20.51
C SER A 130 13.09 -2.37 19.45
N CYS A 131 13.46 -2.30 18.17
CA CYS A 131 12.57 -2.63 17.07
C CYS A 131 12.10 -4.09 17.13
N ARG A 132 10.84 -4.30 16.78
CA ARG A 132 10.21 -5.63 16.67
C ARG A 132 9.56 -5.79 15.31
N PRO A 133 9.90 -6.84 14.57
CA PRO A 133 9.21 -7.17 13.33
C PRO A 133 7.90 -7.88 13.64
N PHE A 134 6.91 -7.72 12.78
CA PHE A 134 5.68 -8.47 12.83
C PHE A 134 5.21 -8.87 11.42
N ILE A 135 4.36 -9.88 11.36
CA ILE A 135 3.74 -10.38 10.13
C ILE A 135 2.25 -10.59 10.39
N ALA A 136 1.42 -10.34 9.37
CA ALA A 136 -0.02 -10.55 9.45
C ALA A 136 -0.40 -11.97 9.92
N PRO A 137 -1.51 -12.12 10.70
CA PRO A 137 -2.42 -11.06 11.13
C PRO A 137 -1.98 -10.37 12.42
N VAL A 138 -1.82 -9.06 12.39
CA VAL A 138 -1.62 -8.23 13.59
C VAL A 138 -2.45 -6.96 13.43
N ASP A 139 -3.30 -6.68 14.41
CA ASP A 139 -4.10 -5.48 14.43
C ASP A 139 -3.24 -4.24 14.71
N VAL A 140 -3.38 -3.22 13.86
CA VAL A 140 -2.74 -1.91 14.04
C VAL A 140 -3.82 -0.85 14.11
N GLN A 141 -4.02 -0.29 15.31
CA GLN A 141 -4.88 0.88 15.53
C GLN A 141 -4.11 2.14 15.12
N LEU A 142 -4.13 2.43 13.82
CA LEU A 142 -3.17 3.30 13.13
C LEU A 142 -3.19 4.74 13.63
N ASP A 143 -4.37 5.36 13.68
CA ASP A 143 -4.54 6.79 13.99
C ASP A 143 -4.74 7.05 15.50
N CYS A 144 -4.62 6.04 16.34
CA CYS A 144 -4.93 6.11 17.77
C CYS A 144 -6.37 6.56 18.08
N ASP A 145 -7.26 6.46 17.09
CA ASP A 145 -8.69 6.75 17.20
C ASP A 145 -9.51 5.44 17.31
N ASN A 146 -10.83 5.54 17.27
CA ASN A 146 -11.73 4.39 17.30
C ASN A 146 -12.30 4.03 15.92
N ARG A 147 -11.68 4.46 14.82
CA ARG A 147 -12.23 4.35 13.46
C ARG A 147 -11.28 3.73 12.44
N THR A 148 -10.03 3.43 12.86
CA THR A 148 -9.02 2.88 11.95
C THR A 148 -8.29 1.72 12.59
N MET A 149 -8.47 0.51 12.03
CA MET A 149 -7.77 -0.72 12.38
C MET A 149 -7.38 -1.42 11.09
N VAL A 150 -6.09 -1.57 10.86
CA VAL A 150 -5.53 -2.21 9.65
C VAL A 150 -4.71 -3.43 10.02
N GLN A 151 -4.49 -4.34 9.06
CA GLN A 151 -3.66 -5.54 9.22
C GLN A 151 -2.61 -5.60 8.10
N PRO A 152 -1.52 -4.82 8.19
CA PRO A 152 -0.46 -4.83 7.18
C PRO A 152 0.24 -6.20 7.11
N ASP A 153 0.70 -6.58 5.91
CA ASP A 153 1.31 -7.90 5.69
C ASP A 153 2.60 -8.11 6.49
N VAL A 154 3.49 -7.12 6.48
CA VAL A 154 4.75 -7.13 7.26
C VAL A 154 5.02 -5.74 7.79
N GLY A 155 5.60 -5.64 8.99
CA GLY A 155 6.01 -4.36 9.52
C GLY A 155 7.09 -4.43 10.58
N ILE A 156 7.55 -3.24 10.98
CA ILE A 156 8.49 -3.03 12.07
C ILE A 156 7.94 -1.92 12.97
N VAL A 157 7.94 -2.17 14.26
CA VAL A 157 7.65 -1.16 15.29
C VAL A 157 8.88 -1.03 16.20
N CYS A 158 9.41 0.21 16.30
CA CYS A 158 10.65 0.48 17.07
C CYS A 158 10.38 1.07 18.45
N ASP A 159 9.17 1.58 18.68
CA ASP A 159 8.72 2.05 19.97
C ASP A 159 7.98 0.92 20.72
N PRO A 160 8.57 0.33 21.78
CA PRO A 160 7.93 -0.73 22.55
C PRO A 160 6.61 -0.32 23.20
N ASP A 161 6.43 0.97 23.47
CA ASP A 161 5.22 1.46 24.11
C ASP A 161 4.00 1.42 23.18
N LYS A 162 4.20 1.27 21.88
CA LYS A 162 3.13 1.03 20.91
C LYS A 162 2.63 -0.41 20.89
N ILE A 163 3.40 -1.36 21.43
CA ILE A 163 3.03 -2.79 21.46
C ILE A 163 2.06 -3.02 22.61
N LYS A 164 0.83 -3.40 22.28
CA LYS A 164 -0.24 -3.68 23.24
C LYS A 164 -0.68 -5.14 23.15
N ARG A 165 -1.48 -5.58 24.11
CA ARG A 165 -1.99 -6.95 24.14
C ARG A 165 -2.85 -7.30 22.91
N PHE A 166 -3.58 -6.32 22.35
CA PHE A 166 -4.43 -6.52 21.17
C PHE A 166 -3.67 -6.42 19.86
N GLY A 167 -2.49 -5.79 19.83
CA GLY A 167 -1.72 -5.50 18.62
C GLY A 167 -0.85 -4.25 18.78
N ILE A 168 -0.89 -3.35 17.83
CA ILE A 168 -0.08 -2.13 17.79
C ILE A 168 -0.98 -0.91 17.90
N TYR A 169 -0.62 0.04 18.77
CA TYR A 169 -1.30 1.30 18.97
C TYR A 169 -0.47 2.45 18.42
N GLY A 170 -0.95 3.08 17.34
CA GLY A 170 -0.24 4.09 16.57
C GLY A 170 0.54 3.52 15.39
N ALA A 171 1.12 4.40 14.59
CA ALA A 171 1.80 4.05 13.36
C ALA A 171 3.08 3.24 13.62
N PRO A 172 3.28 2.08 12.96
CA PRO A 172 4.57 1.41 12.88
C PRO A 172 5.60 2.25 12.14
N ASP A 173 6.90 1.93 12.29
CA ASP A 173 7.97 2.65 11.61
C ASP A 173 8.10 2.24 10.13
N PHE A 174 7.84 0.98 9.83
CA PHE A 174 7.98 0.40 8.49
C PHE A 174 6.83 -0.56 8.21
N LEU A 175 6.28 -0.49 7.00
CA LEU A 175 5.20 -1.37 6.54
C LEU A 175 5.46 -1.88 5.13
N VAL A 176 5.03 -3.12 4.86
CA VAL A 176 4.97 -3.72 3.53
C VAL A 176 3.56 -4.23 3.28
N GLU A 177 3.02 -3.92 2.11
CA GLU A 177 1.82 -4.55 1.55
C GLU A 177 2.20 -5.33 0.29
N VAL A 178 1.91 -6.62 0.29
CA VAL A 178 2.05 -7.49 -0.87
C VAL A 178 0.74 -7.43 -1.64
N ILE A 179 0.72 -6.69 -2.74
CA ILE A 179 -0.53 -6.41 -3.43
C ILE A 179 -1.06 -7.60 -4.22
N SER A 180 -2.38 -7.72 -4.21
CA SER A 180 -3.16 -8.59 -5.07
C SER A 180 -4.03 -7.77 -6.03
N PRO A 181 -4.60 -8.36 -7.09
CA PRO A 181 -5.53 -7.64 -7.97
C PRO A 181 -6.70 -6.99 -7.22
N SER A 182 -7.15 -7.59 -6.11
CA SER A 182 -8.27 -7.08 -5.31
C SER A 182 -7.91 -5.96 -4.34
N THR A 183 -6.67 -5.91 -3.85
CA THR A 183 -6.19 -4.90 -2.88
C THR A 183 -5.45 -3.75 -3.53
N LYS A 184 -4.88 -3.96 -4.71
CA LYS A 184 -4.00 -3.02 -5.42
C LYS A 184 -4.47 -1.57 -5.36
N LYS A 185 -5.72 -1.30 -5.72
CA LYS A 185 -6.25 0.07 -5.72
C LYS A 185 -6.22 0.69 -4.31
N ARG A 186 -6.65 -0.07 -3.30
CA ARG A 186 -6.69 0.40 -1.91
C ARG A 186 -5.28 0.71 -1.38
N ASP A 187 -4.32 -0.17 -1.66
CA ASP A 187 -2.94 -0.05 -1.15
C ASP A 187 -2.21 1.14 -1.81
N PHE A 188 -2.46 1.39 -3.11
CA PHE A 188 -1.88 2.53 -3.83
C PHE A 188 -2.54 3.88 -3.55
N THR A 189 -3.70 3.92 -2.93
CA THR A 189 -4.44 5.16 -2.71
C THR A 189 -4.75 5.37 -1.23
N LEU A 190 -5.77 4.69 -0.72
CA LEU A 190 -6.27 4.90 0.63
C LEU A 190 -5.22 4.59 1.69
N LYS A 191 -4.58 3.40 1.64
CA LYS A 191 -3.55 3.03 2.62
C LYS A 191 -2.30 3.88 2.50
N LEU A 192 -1.88 4.24 1.28
CA LEU A 192 -0.74 5.14 1.08
C LEU A 192 -0.92 6.47 1.81
N SER A 193 -2.07 7.13 1.61
CA SER A 193 -2.38 8.40 2.31
C SER A 193 -2.47 8.20 3.82
N LYS A 194 -3.17 7.15 4.26
CA LYS A 194 -3.36 6.86 5.69
C LYS A 194 -2.04 6.58 6.40
N TYR A 195 -1.15 5.78 5.82
CA TYR A 195 0.15 5.47 6.41
C TYR A 195 1.05 6.70 6.50
N MET A 196 1.05 7.53 5.44
CA MET A 196 1.78 8.80 5.45
C MET A 196 1.25 9.76 6.51
N GLU A 197 -0.07 9.98 6.58
CA GLU A 197 -0.73 10.88 7.53
C GLU A 197 -0.56 10.43 8.99
N ALA A 198 -0.60 9.12 9.24
CA ALA A 198 -0.42 8.54 10.57
C ALA A 198 1.02 8.61 11.09
N GLY A 199 2.00 8.89 10.21
CA GLY A 199 3.40 9.00 10.58
C GLY A 199 4.20 7.70 10.46
N VAL A 200 3.78 6.77 9.59
CA VAL A 200 4.65 5.69 9.13
C VAL A 200 5.86 6.32 8.44
N ARG A 201 7.06 5.83 8.74
CA ARG A 201 8.30 6.43 8.22
C ARG A 201 8.63 5.89 6.82
N GLU A 202 8.40 4.59 6.61
CA GLU A 202 8.68 3.94 5.34
C GLU A 202 7.58 2.93 4.98
N TYR A 203 7.10 2.97 3.74
CA TYR A 203 6.04 2.10 3.23
C TYR A 203 6.44 1.49 1.90
N TRP A 204 6.35 0.17 1.78
CA TRP A 204 6.62 -0.58 0.58
C TRP A 204 5.35 -1.19 -0.01
N ILE A 205 5.15 -0.98 -1.31
CA ILE A 205 4.14 -1.70 -2.09
C ILE A 205 4.86 -2.70 -2.96
N LEU A 206 4.63 -3.98 -2.72
CA LEU A 206 5.26 -5.08 -3.43
C LEU A 206 4.29 -5.68 -4.45
N ASP A 207 4.58 -5.47 -5.74
CA ASP A 207 3.85 -6.05 -6.88
C ASP A 207 4.66 -7.24 -7.42
N PHE A 208 4.36 -8.44 -6.89
CA PHE A 208 5.12 -9.64 -7.27
C PHE A 208 4.81 -10.11 -8.69
N MET A 209 3.61 -9.81 -9.23
CA MET A 209 3.27 -10.11 -10.62
C MET A 209 4.13 -9.31 -11.60
N GLN A 210 4.54 -8.12 -11.23
CA GLN A 210 5.42 -7.27 -12.04
C GLN A 210 6.87 -7.25 -11.55
N LYS A 211 7.19 -8.07 -10.56
CA LYS A 211 8.52 -8.18 -9.93
C LYS A 211 9.13 -6.81 -9.58
N ARG A 212 8.35 -5.97 -8.91
CA ARG A 212 8.76 -4.63 -8.51
C ARG A 212 8.32 -4.26 -7.11
N ILE A 213 9.08 -3.39 -6.48
CA ILE A 213 8.82 -2.81 -5.17
C ILE A 213 8.81 -1.29 -5.31
N LEU A 214 7.73 -0.65 -4.86
CA LEU A 214 7.66 0.80 -4.73
C LEU A 214 7.98 1.14 -3.27
N VAL A 215 9.06 1.84 -3.04
CA VAL A 215 9.55 2.24 -1.73
C VAL A 215 9.24 3.71 -1.50
N TYR A 216 8.33 4.00 -0.59
CA TYR A 216 8.02 5.33 -0.09
C TYR A 216 8.75 5.56 1.22
N TYR A 217 9.71 6.48 1.25
CA TYR A 217 10.37 6.93 2.48
C TYR A 217 9.90 8.35 2.82
N PHE A 218 8.88 8.43 3.67
CA PHE A 218 8.16 9.67 3.94
C PHE A 218 8.97 10.73 4.69
N GLU A 219 10.09 10.34 5.32
CA GLU A 219 10.98 11.29 5.99
C GLU A 219 11.88 12.09 5.02
N SER A 220 12.06 11.62 3.78
CA SER A 220 12.93 12.29 2.80
C SER A 220 12.17 12.87 1.62
N ASP A 221 11.32 12.08 0.98
CA ASP A 221 10.54 12.49 -0.19
C ASP A 221 9.22 11.70 -0.23
N VAL A 222 8.19 12.30 -0.80
CA VAL A 222 6.89 11.65 -1.03
C VAL A 222 6.86 10.79 -2.31
N TYR A 223 7.94 10.84 -3.11
CA TYR A 223 8.03 10.07 -4.34
C TYR A 223 8.64 8.70 -4.08
N PRO A 224 8.06 7.61 -4.64
CA PRO A 224 8.64 6.30 -4.46
C PRO A 224 9.90 6.11 -5.31
N VAL A 225 10.85 5.36 -4.77
CA VAL A 225 11.90 4.72 -5.56
C VAL A 225 11.41 3.34 -5.97
N ILE A 226 11.54 2.99 -7.25
CA ILE A 226 11.10 1.69 -7.77
C ILE A 226 12.31 0.77 -7.93
N TYR A 227 12.24 -0.40 -7.29
CA TYR A 227 13.23 -1.45 -7.39
C TYR A 227 12.67 -2.68 -8.11
N GLY A 228 13.54 -3.40 -8.84
CA GLY A 228 13.27 -4.76 -9.31
C GLY A 228 13.64 -5.81 -8.26
N PHE A 229 13.44 -7.10 -8.60
CA PHE A 229 13.85 -8.23 -7.77
C PHE A 229 15.29 -8.68 -8.05
N ASP A 230 15.97 -8.00 -8.96
CA ASP A 230 17.34 -8.27 -9.41
C ASP A 230 18.41 -7.61 -8.54
N GLN A 231 18.04 -6.85 -7.55
CA GLN A 231 18.93 -6.16 -6.63
C GLN A 231 18.36 -6.11 -5.21
N PRO A 232 19.21 -6.12 -4.17
CA PRO A 232 18.76 -5.91 -2.79
C PRO A 232 18.18 -4.52 -2.58
N VAL A 233 17.05 -4.45 -1.88
CA VAL A 233 16.32 -3.20 -1.62
C VAL A 233 16.66 -2.67 -0.23
N PRO A 234 17.20 -1.44 -0.12
CA PRO A 234 17.58 -0.88 1.17
C PRO A 234 16.35 -0.49 2.00
N VAL A 235 16.38 -0.80 3.30
CA VAL A 235 15.38 -0.35 4.28
C VAL A 235 15.89 0.97 4.88
N ASN A 236 15.22 2.08 4.55
CA ASN A 236 15.72 3.42 4.84
C ASN A 236 15.64 3.79 6.32
N ILE A 237 14.69 3.24 7.08
CA ILE A 237 14.64 3.43 8.54
C ILE A 237 15.89 2.92 9.27
N TYR A 238 16.69 2.07 8.59
CA TYR A 238 18.02 1.60 9.02
C TYR A 238 19.17 2.23 8.20
N ASN A 239 18.93 3.38 7.55
CA ASN A 239 19.92 4.07 6.69
C ASN A 239 20.49 3.19 5.57
N GLY A 240 19.75 2.15 5.15
CA GLY A 240 20.15 1.20 4.13
C GLY A 240 21.13 0.11 4.59
N ASP A 241 21.44 0.00 5.88
CA ASP A 241 22.27 -1.08 6.42
C ASP A 241 21.55 -2.43 6.29
N LEU A 242 20.25 -2.48 6.62
CA LEU A 242 19.40 -3.59 6.25
C LEU A 242 19.01 -3.49 4.78
N LYS A 243 19.22 -4.59 4.06
CA LYS A 243 18.76 -4.75 2.67
C LYS A 243 18.00 -6.05 2.52
N ILE A 244 16.85 -5.99 1.87
CA ILE A 244 16.03 -7.17 1.58
C ILE A 244 16.43 -7.71 0.21
N ASP A 245 16.85 -8.96 0.17
CA ASP A 245 17.20 -9.71 -1.05
C ASP A 245 15.97 -10.45 -1.56
N PHE A 246 15.60 -10.18 -2.80
CA PHE A 246 14.44 -10.77 -3.47
C PHE A 246 14.79 -11.96 -4.37
N SER A 247 16.04 -12.41 -4.41
CA SER A 247 16.52 -13.47 -5.30
C SER A 247 15.76 -14.79 -5.08
N ASN A 248 15.51 -15.18 -3.84
CA ASN A 248 14.73 -16.37 -3.52
C ASN A 248 13.27 -16.24 -3.97
N ILE A 249 12.66 -15.08 -3.71
CA ILE A 249 11.29 -14.77 -4.13
C ILE A 249 11.18 -14.82 -5.65
N ALA A 250 12.13 -14.20 -6.37
CA ALA A 250 12.18 -14.24 -7.83
C ALA A 250 12.25 -15.68 -8.36
N LYS A 251 13.10 -16.53 -7.74
CA LYS A 251 13.22 -17.94 -8.10
C LYS A 251 11.92 -18.71 -7.86
N TRP A 252 11.27 -18.53 -6.72
CA TRP A 252 9.98 -19.18 -6.42
C TRP A 252 8.89 -18.82 -7.41
N LEU A 253 8.82 -17.54 -7.81
CA LEU A 253 7.86 -17.08 -8.83
C LEU A 253 8.15 -17.70 -10.19
N ASP A 254 9.43 -17.84 -10.58
CA ASP A 254 9.83 -18.50 -11.83
C ASP A 254 9.54 -20.02 -11.82
N GLU A 255 9.49 -20.64 -10.64
CA GLU A 255 9.10 -22.03 -10.42
C GLU A 255 7.57 -22.24 -10.36
N GLY A 256 6.77 -21.17 -10.53
CA GLY A 256 5.30 -21.22 -10.59
C GLY A 256 4.59 -21.05 -9.26
N MET A 257 5.23 -20.42 -8.28
CA MET A 257 4.58 -20.02 -7.04
C MET A 257 3.80 -18.72 -7.25
N GLU A 258 2.54 -18.83 -7.68
CA GLU A 258 1.61 -17.72 -7.82
C GLU A 258 0.59 -17.64 -6.67
#